data_551955aacc89dc828df98732a4947370
#
_entry.id   551955aacc89dc828df98732a4947370
#
_cell.length_a   1.000
_cell.length_b   1.000
_cell.length_c   1.000
_cell.angle_alpha   90.00
_cell.angle_beta   90.00
_cell.angle_gamma   90.00
#
_symmetry.space_group_name_H-M   'P 1'
#
loop_
_entity.id
_entity.type
_entity.pdbx_description
1 polymer ?
#
loop_
_entity_poly.entity_id
_entity_poly.type
_entity_poly.pdbx_seq_one_letter_code
_entity_poly.pdbx_strand_id
1 'polypeptide(L)'
;MPELEDASVHLVVTSPPYWQLKDYGRDGQIGFHQDLDAYHAALTEVWTESARVLHAGCRLCINIGDQFARKEIYGRYKVVPLHAEIIRRVEALGLDFMGSVIWQKLTTCNSSGGGALMGSYPFPRNGVVKLDYEHILLFKKPGPPLRPPPGRKEESRITLDEWKTWFNGHWRFPGARAHSHLAPFPVELPRRLIRMFTFPGERVLDPFVGSGSTLVAAAELDREGVGFDLDADVEPVVRMRLQGDGESLPFDRTELVVHHRDAAARSDVAEQPFFGSVVGREDRGRQRHQGVRDRLERILGPHSIRTRGGRDVTLLGTRPRPGQGDAAERRLEALLGTRAFLLTDRHRDDLPDGDDHAYVHLLDRTFVNSRLIREGLLLADRDGVDHPHRAKFLREET
;
A
#
# COMPACT_ATOMS: atom_id res chain seq x y z
N MET A 1 23.33 -0.57 8.16
CA MET A 1 23.65 -2.03 7.95
C MET A 1 25.07 -2.33 8.42
N PRO A 2 25.37 -2.13 9.71
CA PRO A 2 26.74 -2.26 10.23
C PRO A 2 27.27 -3.70 10.21
N GLU A 3 26.42 -4.70 10.07
CA GLU A 3 26.80 -6.12 9.97
C GLU A 3 27.39 -6.48 8.62
N LEU A 4 27.24 -5.62 7.61
CA LEU A 4 27.77 -5.83 6.27
C LEU A 4 28.99 -4.94 6.04
N GLU A 5 30.06 -5.57 5.57
CA GLU A 5 31.26 -4.88 5.15
C GLU A 5 31.03 -4.05 3.88
N ASP A 6 31.90 -3.06 3.67
CA ASP A 6 31.91 -2.28 2.43
C ASP A 6 32.14 -3.21 1.23
N ALA A 7 31.46 -2.95 0.14
CA ALA A 7 31.59 -3.72 -1.10
C ALA A 7 31.56 -5.26 -0.88
N SER A 8 30.56 -5.75 -0.14
CA SER A 8 30.34 -7.17 0.17
C SER A 8 29.10 -7.77 -0.49
N VAL A 9 28.30 -6.95 -1.18
CA VAL A 9 27.04 -7.32 -1.82
C VAL A 9 27.13 -7.18 -3.33
N HIS A 10 26.58 -8.14 -4.08
CA HIS A 10 26.64 -8.20 -5.53
C HIS A 10 25.37 -7.69 -6.21
N LEU A 11 24.25 -7.70 -5.49
CA LEU A 11 22.97 -7.17 -5.99
C LEU A 11 22.10 -6.73 -4.82
N VAL A 12 21.48 -5.57 -4.94
CA VAL A 12 20.39 -5.16 -4.05
C VAL A 12 19.08 -5.23 -4.84
N VAL A 13 18.09 -5.96 -4.33
CA VAL A 13 16.72 -6.01 -4.88
C VAL A 13 15.75 -5.72 -3.77
N THR A 14 14.93 -4.68 -3.91
CA THR A 14 14.05 -4.27 -2.83
C THR A 14 12.80 -3.54 -3.31
N SER A 15 11.79 -3.50 -2.44
CA SER A 15 10.61 -2.66 -2.57
C SER A 15 10.38 -1.95 -1.24
N PRO A 16 10.70 -0.65 -1.14
CA PRO A 16 10.51 0.10 0.11
C PRO A 16 9.02 0.24 0.43
N PRO A 17 8.66 0.59 1.68
CA PRO A 17 7.29 0.99 2.00
C PRO A 17 6.84 2.12 1.07
N TYR A 18 5.63 1.98 0.47
CA TYR A 18 5.12 2.99 -0.46
C TYR A 18 4.46 4.11 0.34
N TRP A 19 5.25 5.05 0.79
CA TRP A 19 4.85 6.23 1.54
C TRP A 19 3.55 5.99 2.36
N GLN A 20 2.50 6.78 2.25
CA GLN A 20 1.28 6.67 3.04
C GLN A 20 0.29 5.58 2.59
N LEU A 21 0.75 4.61 1.78
CA LEU A 21 -0.13 3.57 1.25
C LEU A 21 -0.60 2.60 2.34
N LYS A 22 0.30 2.19 3.23
CA LYS A 22 0.05 1.16 4.22
C LYS A 22 0.68 1.49 5.57
N ASP A 23 -0.12 1.34 6.62
CA ASP A 23 0.33 1.32 8.00
C ASP A 23 0.70 -0.11 8.39
N TYR A 24 1.95 -0.33 8.76
CA TYR A 24 2.44 -1.62 9.25
C TYR A 24 2.31 -1.72 10.77
N GLY A 25 1.92 -0.62 11.46
CA GLY A 25 1.69 -0.60 12.90
C GLY A 25 2.97 -0.75 13.73
N ARG A 26 4.13 -0.36 13.19
CA ARG A 26 5.42 -0.45 13.87
C ARG A 26 6.01 0.94 14.09
N ASP A 27 6.52 1.18 15.28
CA ASP A 27 7.25 2.40 15.59
C ASP A 27 8.50 2.49 14.72
N GLY A 28 8.79 3.69 14.20
CA GLY A 28 9.92 3.91 13.32
C GLY A 28 9.76 3.42 11.87
N GLN A 29 8.56 2.96 11.46
CA GLN A 29 8.33 2.63 10.05
C GLN A 29 8.51 3.84 9.14
N ILE A 30 9.18 3.62 8.02
CA ILE A 30 9.37 4.65 7.01
C ILE A 30 8.05 4.86 6.26
N GLY A 31 7.61 6.11 6.13
CA GLY A 31 6.61 6.59 5.19
C GLY A 31 5.24 6.92 5.76
N PHE A 32 4.62 6.08 6.58
CA PHE A 32 3.18 6.25 6.88
C PHE A 32 2.85 7.54 7.64
N HIS A 33 3.67 7.89 8.65
CA HIS A 33 3.49 9.11 9.47
C HIS A 33 4.41 10.27 9.04
N GLN A 34 5.18 10.10 7.97
CA GLN A 34 6.12 11.08 7.46
C GLN A 34 5.50 11.92 6.34
N ASP A 35 5.88 13.19 6.23
CA ASP A 35 5.69 13.95 5.01
C ASP A 35 6.59 13.40 3.88
N LEU A 36 6.41 13.92 2.68
CA LEU A 36 7.13 13.40 1.51
C LEU A 36 8.64 13.60 1.59
N ASP A 37 9.08 14.72 2.16
CA ASP A 37 10.50 15.05 2.26
C ASP A 37 11.18 14.19 3.33
N ALA A 38 10.56 14.01 4.50
CA ALA A 38 11.03 13.12 5.56
C ALA A 38 11.06 11.66 5.11
N TYR A 39 10.04 11.20 4.36
CA TYR A 39 10.02 9.89 3.75
C TYR A 39 11.21 9.65 2.82
N HIS A 40 11.45 10.58 1.91
CA HIS A 40 12.58 10.47 0.99
C HIS A 40 13.94 10.63 1.70
N ALA A 41 14.03 11.44 2.75
CA ALA A 41 15.23 11.53 3.56
C ALA A 41 15.55 10.19 4.23
N ALA A 42 14.57 9.56 4.88
CA ALA A 42 14.73 8.25 5.51
C ALA A 42 15.11 7.15 4.50
N LEU A 43 14.52 7.14 3.30
CA LEU A 43 14.93 6.22 2.24
C LEU A 43 16.35 6.50 1.74
N THR A 44 16.77 7.78 1.70
CA THR A 44 18.12 8.13 1.26
C THR A 44 19.19 7.51 2.18
N GLU A 45 18.95 7.42 3.49
CA GLU A 45 19.83 6.71 4.42
C GLU A 45 19.98 5.22 4.04
N VAL A 46 18.87 4.57 3.67
CA VAL A 46 18.88 3.17 3.22
C VAL A 46 19.64 3.02 1.89
N TRP A 47 19.45 3.95 0.96
CA TRP A 47 20.17 3.94 -0.32
C TRP A 47 21.65 4.22 -0.14
N THR A 48 22.05 5.06 0.80
CA THR A 48 23.44 5.34 1.15
C THR A 48 24.13 4.07 1.65
N GLU A 49 23.50 3.36 2.58
CA GLU A 49 24.02 2.09 3.08
C GLU A 49 24.05 1.00 2.00
N SER A 50 23.02 0.94 1.17
CA SER A 50 22.98 0.02 0.02
C SER A 50 24.11 0.31 -0.97
N ALA A 51 24.41 1.58 -1.24
CA ALA A 51 25.53 1.98 -2.08
C ALA A 51 26.90 1.64 -1.45
N ARG A 52 27.04 1.79 -0.10
CA ARG A 52 28.26 1.44 0.62
C ARG A 52 28.60 -0.04 0.47
N VAL A 53 27.63 -0.90 0.78
CA VAL A 53 27.83 -2.37 0.78
C VAL A 53 27.89 -2.98 -0.62
N LEU A 54 27.38 -2.30 -1.64
CA LEU A 54 27.36 -2.79 -3.02
C LEU A 54 28.76 -2.76 -3.63
N HIS A 55 29.20 -3.84 -4.30
CA HIS A 55 30.41 -3.86 -5.10
C HIS A 55 30.37 -2.89 -6.26
N ALA A 56 31.52 -2.36 -6.66
CA ALA A 56 31.68 -1.60 -7.90
C ALA A 56 31.25 -2.45 -9.11
N GLY A 57 30.57 -1.84 -10.07
CA GLY A 57 30.05 -2.52 -11.25
C GLY A 57 28.74 -3.30 -11.04
N CYS A 58 28.31 -3.46 -9.78
CA CYS A 58 27.09 -4.17 -9.40
C CYS A 58 25.86 -3.26 -9.36
N ARG A 59 24.67 -3.85 -9.11
CA ARG A 59 23.39 -3.18 -9.33
C ARG A 59 22.57 -3.02 -8.04
N LEU A 60 21.84 -1.88 -7.99
CA LEU A 60 20.75 -1.63 -7.06
C LEU A 60 19.45 -1.59 -7.87
N CYS A 61 18.48 -2.45 -7.55
CA CYS A 61 17.19 -2.56 -8.21
C CYS A 61 16.07 -2.24 -7.22
N ILE A 62 15.29 -1.20 -7.50
CA ILE A 62 14.22 -0.71 -6.61
C ILE A 62 12.88 -0.83 -7.31
N ASN A 63 11.95 -1.64 -6.76
CA ASN A 63 10.57 -1.70 -7.21
C ASN A 63 9.74 -0.68 -6.45
N ILE A 64 9.06 0.23 -7.15
CA ILE A 64 8.23 1.29 -6.57
C ILE A 64 7.04 1.63 -7.45
N GLY A 65 5.88 1.83 -6.84
CA GLY A 65 4.70 2.37 -7.50
C GLY A 65 4.46 3.83 -7.14
N ASP A 66 4.05 4.64 -8.12
CA ASP A 66 3.57 5.98 -7.87
C ASP A 66 2.23 5.97 -7.15
N GLN A 67 1.90 7.06 -6.46
CA GLN A 67 0.70 7.12 -5.65
C GLN A 67 -0.25 8.22 -6.09
N PHE A 68 -1.55 7.92 -6.00
CA PHE A 68 -2.58 8.94 -6.08
C PHE A 68 -2.66 9.75 -4.78
N ALA A 69 -2.42 11.04 -4.89
CA ALA A 69 -2.72 11.98 -3.82
C ALA A 69 -4.24 12.10 -3.66
N ARG A 70 -4.74 11.86 -2.46
CA ARG A 70 -6.17 11.94 -2.17
C ARG A 70 -6.65 13.39 -2.21
N LYS A 71 -7.82 13.61 -2.86
CA LYS A 71 -8.42 14.94 -2.97
C LYS A 71 -8.69 15.59 -1.60
N GLU A 72 -9.06 14.77 -0.62
CA GLU A 72 -9.34 15.21 0.76
C GLU A 72 -8.11 15.82 1.43
N ILE A 73 -6.92 15.35 1.06
CA ILE A 73 -5.64 15.82 1.63
C ILE A 73 -5.07 16.98 0.80
N TYR A 74 -5.08 16.84 -0.53
CA TYR A 74 -4.43 17.79 -1.44
C TYR A 74 -5.37 18.80 -2.09
N GLY A 75 -6.66 18.76 -1.79
CA GLY A 75 -7.66 19.59 -2.45
C GLY A 75 -7.94 19.24 -3.92
N ARG A 76 -7.13 18.40 -4.52
CA ARG A 76 -7.24 17.91 -5.91
C ARG A 76 -6.63 16.54 -6.08
N TYR A 77 -7.02 15.83 -7.14
CA TYR A 77 -6.33 14.62 -7.57
C TYR A 77 -5.00 14.99 -8.24
N LYS A 78 -3.94 14.32 -7.83
CA LYS A 78 -2.65 14.35 -8.51
C LYS A 78 -1.94 13.01 -8.30
N VAL A 79 -0.97 12.70 -9.15
CA VAL A 79 -0.03 11.61 -8.95
C VAL A 79 1.22 12.16 -8.25
N VAL A 80 1.71 11.46 -7.24
CA VAL A 80 3.01 11.71 -6.60
C VAL A 80 4.01 10.75 -7.24
N PRO A 81 4.95 11.26 -8.06
CA PRO A 81 5.89 10.43 -8.81
C PRO A 81 7.07 10.01 -7.91
N LEU A 82 6.85 9.02 -7.04
CA LEU A 82 7.88 8.54 -6.11
C LEU A 82 9.12 8.03 -6.83
N HIS A 83 8.93 7.36 -7.99
CA HIS A 83 10.02 6.84 -8.80
C HIS A 83 11.00 7.93 -9.24
N ALA A 84 10.50 9.10 -9.66
CA ALA A 84 11.33 10.18 -10.17
C ALA A 84 12.24 10.78 -9.07
N GLU A 85 11.70 10.95 -7.86
CA GLU A 85 12.48 11.49 -6.74
C GLU A 85 13.50 10.46 -6.24
N ILE A 86 13.19 9.17 -6.25
CA ILE A 86 14.15 8.11 -5.94
C ILE A 86 15.31 8.13 -6.95
N ILE A 87 15.03 8.26 -8.26
CA ILE A 87 16.08 8.35 -9.28
C ILE A 87 17.02 9.51 -8.96
N ARG A 88 16.49 10.70 -8.76
CA ARG A 88 17.29 11.90 -8.46
C ARG A 88 18.18 11.72 -7.22
N ARG A 89 17.65 11.11 -6.16
CA ARG A 89 18.39 10.92 -4.89
C ARG A 89 19.45 9.84 -5.00
N VAL A 90 19.17 8.72 -5.67
CA VAL A 90 20.14 7.64 -5.84
C VAL A 90 21.30 8.07 -6.77
N GLU A 91 21.02 8.83 -7.83
CA GLU A 91 22.07 9.43 -8.67
C GLU A 91 22.94 10.41 -7.88
N ALA A 92 22.36 11.18 -6.97
CA ALA A 92 23.12 12.08 -6.09
C ALA A 92 24.09 11.34 -5.14
N LEU A 93 23.87 10.05 -4.90
CA LEU A 93 24.81 9.17 -4.16
C LEU A 93 25.93 8.60 -5.05
N GLY A 94 25.95 8.94 -6.34
CA GLY A 94 26.99 8.50 -7.28
C GLY A 94 26.70 7.16 -7.96
N LEU A 95 25.46 6.67 -7.97
CA LEU A 95 25.07 5.53 -8.79
C LEU A 95 24.48 6.01 -10.12
N ASP A 96 24.83 5.33 -11.24
CA ASP A 96 24.29 5.64 -12.55
C ASP A 96 22.91 5.03 -12.73
N PHE A 97 21.92 5.82 -13.14
CA PHE A 97 20.61 5.30 -13.55
C PHE A 97 20.70 4.60 -14.90
N MET A 98 20.38 3.32 -14.94
CA MET A 98 20.52 2.47 -16.13
C MET A 98 19.19 2.24 -16.87
N GLY A 99 18.12 2.89 -16.44
CA GLY A 99 16.77 2.75 -16.97
C GLY A 99 15.81 2.08 -15.98
N SER A 100 14.57 1.92 -16.41
CA SER A 100 13.53 1.23 -15.64
C SER A 100 12.81 0.19 -16.46
N VAL A 101 12.36 -0.86 -15.79
CA VAL A 101 11.37 -1.79 -16.34
C VAL A 101 10.00 -1.41 -15.80
N ILE A 102 9.01 -1.29 -16.66
CA ILE A 102 7.61 -1.11 -16.29
C ILE A 102 7.01 -2.51 -16.07
N TRP A 103 6.73 -2.82 -14.81
CA TRP A 103 6.06 -4.07 -14.48
C TRP A 103 4.56 -3.87 -14.44
N GLN A 104 3.86 -4.32 -15.49
CA GLN A 104 2.40 -4.34 -15.55
C GLN A 104 1.87 -5.54 -14.77
N LYS A 105 1.14 -5.26 -13.70
CA LYS A 105 0.52 -6.29 -12.86
C LYS A 105 -0.71 -6.87 -13.57
N LEU A 106 -0.63 -8.13 -13.97
CA LEU A 106 -1.77 -8.86 -14.48
C LEU A 106 -2.65 -9.27 -13.30
N THR A 107 -3.59 -8.42 -12.89
CA THR A 107 -4.51 -8.70 -11.79
C THR A 107 -5.95 -8.62 -12.25
N THR A 108 -6.77 -9.52 -11.73
CA THR A 108 -8.23 -9.43 -11.83
C THR A 108 -8.81 -8.44 -10.82
N CYS A 109 -7.98 -7.92 -9.89
CA CYS A 109 -8.36 -7.00 -8.84
C CYS A 109 -7.75 -5.61 -9.08
N ASN A 110 -8.45 -4.56 -8.66
CA ASN A 110 -7.99 -3.18 -8.76
C ASN A 110 -6.79 -2.95 -7.82
N SER A 111 -5.58 -2.89 -8.37
CA SER A 111 -4.33 -2.77 -7.61
C SER A 111 -4.10 -1.41 -6.95
N SER A 112 -4.77 -0.36 -7.41
CA SER A 112 -4.58 1.02 -6.94
C SER A 112 -5.73 1.55 -6.05
N GLY A 113 -6.59 0.67 -5.54
CA GLY A 113 -7.71 1.07 -4.67
C GLY A 113 -8.80 1.89 -5.35
N GLY A 114 -8.72 2.10 -6.65
CA GLY A 114 -9.76 2.74 -7.48
C GLY A 114 -10.72 1.74 -8.11
N GLY A 115 -11.90 2.20 -8.51
CA GLY A 115 -12.84 1.42 -9.31
C GLY A 115 -12.28 1.03 -10.70
N ALA A 116 -12.98 0.16 -11.42
CA ALA A 116 -12.61 -0.22 -12.78
C ALA A 116 -12.53 1.00 -13.72
N LEU A 117 -13.29 2.05 -13.43
CA LEU A 117 -13.33 3.32 -14.14
C LEU A 117 -13.02 4.45 -13.16
N MET A 118 -12.04 5.27 -13.47
CA MET A 118 -11.62 6.40 -12.64
C MET A 118 -11.89 7.73 -13.35
N GLY A 119 -12.28 8.74 -12.57
CA GLY A 119 -12.62 10.07 -13.09
C GLY A 119 -14.09 10.22 -13.42
N SER A 120 -14.40 10.99 -14.46
CA SER A 120 -15.77 11.44 -14.80
C SER A 120 -16.41 10.65 -15.94
N TYR A 121 -16.17 9.35 -16.03
CA TYR A 121 -16.83 8.53 -17.06
C TYR A 121 -18.35 8.83 -17.11
N PRO A 122 -18.98 8.98 -18.31
CA PRO A 122 -18.40 8.84 -19.67
C PRO A 122 -17.79 10.13 -20.24
N PHE A 123 -17.62 11.19 -19.46
CA PHE A 123 -17.17 12.48 -19.96
C PHE A 123 -15.64 12.59 -19.90
N PRO A 124 -14.94 12.90 -21.04
CA PRO A 124 -13.51 12.68 -21.19
C PRO A 124 -12.62 13.61 -20.38
N ARG A 125 -13.02 14.84 -20.11
CA ARG A 125 -12.11 15.89 -19.63
C ARG A 125 -11.45 15.59 -18.27
N ASN A 126 -12.13 14.88 -17.35
CA ASN A 126 -11.66 14.53 -16.02
C ASN A 126 -11.40 13.00 -15.88
N GLY A 127 -11.10 12.34 -16.98
CA GLY A 127 -10.64 10.96 -16.94
C GLY A 127 -9.32 10.83 -16.18
N VAL A 128 -9.15 9.77 -15.40
CA VAL A 128 -7.93 9.49 -14.64
C VAL A 128 -7.32 8.19 -15.15
N VAL A 129 -6.03 8.24 -15.51
CA VAL A 129 -5.29 7.05 -15.94
C VAL A 129 -5.05 6.14 -14.74
N LYS A 130 -5.36 4.86 -14.91
CA LYS A 130 -5.14 3.85 -13.87
C LYS A 130 -3.64 3.54 -13.76
N LEU A 131 -3.14 3.51 -12.53
CA LEU A 131 -1.77 3.06 -12.24
C LEU A 131 -1.83 1.54 -11.96
N ASP A 132 -1.80 0.72 -13.02
CA ASP A 132 -1.80 -0.75 -12.95
C ASP A 132 -0.39 -1.33 -13.15
N TYR A 133 0.61 -0.51 -13.00
CA TYR A 133 2.02 -0.85 -13.15
C TYR A 133 2.87 -0.29 -12.00
N GLU A 134 4.06 -0.83 -11.87
CA GLU A 134 5.13 -0.31 -11.01
C GLU A 134 6.41 -0.14 -11.81
N HIS A 135 7.34 0.65 -11.27
CA HIS A 135 8.65 0.89 -11.84
C HIS A 135 9.68 0.02 -11.13
N ILE A 136 10.46 -0.74 -11.89
CA ILE A 136 11.68 -1.40 -11.38
C ILE A 136 12.85 -0.55 -11.85
N LEU A 137 13.37 0.29 -10.95
CA LEU A 137 14.45 1.22 -11.21
C LEU A 137 15.78 0.47 -11.13
N LEU A 138 16.60 0.58 -12.17
CA LEU A 138 17.89 -0.10 -12.28
C LEU A 138 19.02 0.92 -12.15
N PHE A 139 19.86 0.77 -11.13
CA PHE A 139 21.05 1.58 -10.92
C PHE A 139 22.31 0.71 -10.96
N LYS A 140 23.43 1.34 -11.28
CA LYS A 140 24.75 0.70 -11.29
C LYS A 140 25.75 1.52 -10.49
N LYS A 141 26.48 0.89 -9.58
CA LYS A 141 27.63 1.52 -8.93
C LYS A 141 28.78 1.63 -9.92
N PRO A 142 29.34 2.81 -10.17
CA PRO A 142 30.48 2.96 -11.08
C PRO A 142 31.68 2.11 -10.68
N GLY A 143 32.46 1.72 -11.66
CA GLY A 143 33.70 0.96 -11.49
C GLY A 143 33.69 -0.39 -12.22
N PRO A 144 34.83 -1.09 -12.20
CA PRO A 144 34.97 -2.37 -12.89
C PRO A 144 34.15 -3.46 -12.19
N PRO A 145 33.41 -4.30 -12.95
CA PRO A 145 32.69 -5.41 -12.35
C PRO A 145 33.66 -6.49 -11.84
N LEU A 146 33.24 -7.21 -10.81
CA LEU A 146 33.94 -8.40 -10.34
C LEU A 146 34.00 -9.47 -11.44
N ARG A 147 35.10 -10.19 -11.49
CA ARG A 147 35.23 -11.36 -12.36
C ARG A 147 34.62 -12.55 -11.65
N PRO A 148 33.66 -13.26 -12.28
CA PRO A 148 33.11 -14.46 -11.66
C PRO A 148 34.17 -15.54 -11.52
N PRO A 149 34.07 -16.42 -10.50
CA PRO A 149 34.93 -17.59 -10.39
C PRO A 149 34.85 -18.48 -11.65
N PRO A 150 35.93 -19.21 -11.98
CA PRO A 150 35.91 -20.16 -13.11
C PRO A 150 34.73 -21.14 -13.02
N GLY A 151 34.07 -21.40 -14.13
CA GLY A 151 32.88 -22.28 -14.21
C GLY A 151 31.55 -21.58 -13.94
N ARG A 152 31.48 -20.65 -12.99
CA ARG A 152 30.24 -19.96 -12.62
C ARG A 152 29.57 -19.18 -13.75
N LYS A 153 30.38 -18.72 -14.72
CA LYS A 153 29.87 -18.00 -15.88
C LYS A 153 29.01 -18.91 -16.76
N GLU A 154 29.40 -20.14 -16.99
CA GLU A 154 28.61 -21.10 -17.78
C GLU A 154 27.34 -21.55 -17.06
N GLU A 155 27.42 -21.81 -15.76
CA GLU A 155 26.27 -22.13 -14.91
C GLU A 155 25.18 -21.03 -14.91
N SER A 156 25.61 -19.79 -15.14
CA SER A 156 24.71 -18.60 -15.16
C SER A 156 24.18 -18.26 -16.56
N ARG A 157 24.43 -19.11 -17.54
CA ARG A 157 23.99 -18.84 -18.92
C ARG A 157 22.48 -18.62 -18.98
N ILE A 158 22.08 -17.50 -19.57
CA ILE A 158 20.69 -17.14 -19.85
C ILE A 158 20.39 -17.53 -21.30
N THR A 159 19.25 -18.16 -21.52
CA THR A 159 18.80 -18.50 -22.88
C THR A 159 18.46 -17.24 -23.69
N LEU A 160 18.45 -17.35 -25.00
CA LEU A 160 18.10 -16.22 -25.87
C LEU A 160 16.68 -15.69 -25.61
N ASP A 161 15.73 -16.58 -25.32
CA ASP A 161 14.34 -16.23 -25.06
C ASP A 161 14.18 -15.53 -23.70
N GLU A 162 14.88 -16.02 -22.65
CA GLU A 162 14.96 -15.35 -21.36
C GLU A 162 15.60 -13.97 -21.52
N TRP A 163 16.71 -13.85 -22.29
CA TRP A 163 17.36 -12.57 -22.56
C TRP A 163 16.40 -11.57 -23.20
N LYS A 164 15.72 -11.95 -24.28
CA LYS A 164 14.75 -11.11 -24.98
C LYS A 164 13.58 -10.72 -24.09
N THR A 165 13.17 -11.58 -23.17
CA THR A 165 12.04 -11.35 -22.25
C THR A 165 12.45 -10.46 -21.06
N TRP A 166 13.62 -10.72 -20.45
CA TRP A 166 13.99 -10.06 -19.21
C TRP A 166 14.69 -8.72 -19.42
N PHE A 167 15.50 -8.58 -20.49
CA PHE A 167 16.13 -7.31 -20.83
C PHE A 167 15.22 -6.41 -21.68
N ASN A 168 13.91 -6.61 -21.57
CA ASN A 168 12.88 -5.76 -22.17
C ASN A 168 12.35 -4.75 -21.14
N GLY A 169 12.08 -3.52 -21.58
CA GLY A 169 11.56 -2.44 -20.73
C GLY A 169 10.13 -2.66 -20.19
N HIS A 170 9.44 -3.73 -20.56
CA HIS A 170 8.08 -4.04 -20.12
C HIS A 170 7.98 -5.49 -19.68
N TRP A 171 7.62 -5.71 -18.42
CA TRP A 171 7.30 -7.03 -17.88
C TRP A 171 5.80 -7.16 -17.62
N ARG A 172 5.27 -8.35 -17.88
CA ARG A 172 3.87 -8.70 -17.67
C ARG A 172 3.76 -10.02 -16.93
N PHE A 173 3.46 -9.98 -15.66
CA PHE A 173 3.16 -11.15 -14.85
C PHE A 173 2.32 -10.77 -13.63
N PRO A 174 1.60 -11.75 -13.00
CA PRO A 174 0.74 -11.48 -11.87
C PRO A 174 1.51 -10.95 -10.67
N GLY A 175 0.88 -10.07 -9.88
CA GLY A 175 1.31 -9.73 -8.53
C GLY A 175 1.21 -10.93 -7.59
N ALA A 176 1.84 -10.85 -6.42
CA ALA A 176 1.66 -11.87 -5.40
C ALA A 176 0.21 -11.91 -4.91
N ARG A 177 -0.30 -13.11 -4.60
CA ARG A 177 -1.58 -13.26 -3.93
C ARG A 177 -1.44 -12.77 -2.49
N ALA A 178 -2.33 -11.88 -2.07
CA ALA A 178 -2.36 -11.39 -0.69
C ALA A 178 -2.93 -12.48 0.23
N HIS A 179 -2.09 -13.35 0.74
CA HIS A 179 -2.43 -14.32 1.79
C HIS A 179 -2.10 -13.81 3.20
N SER A 180 -1.43 -12.66 3.31
CA SER A 180 -1.00 -12.05 4.58
C SER A 180 -1.18 -10.54 4.55
N HIS A 181 -1.07 -9.88 5.72
CA HIS A 181 -1.09 -8.42 5.86
C HIS A 181 0.08 -7.71 5.16
N LEU A 182 1.10 -8.43 4.76
CA LEU A 182 2.23 -7.96 3.96
C LEU A 182 1.79 -7.79 2.49
N ALA A 183 2.29 -6.77 1.82
CA ALA A 183 2.08 -6.52 0.38
C ALA A 183 3.32 -6.98 -0.40
N PRO A 184 3.56 -8.32 -0.56
CA PRO A 184 4.76 -8.82 -1.17
C PRO A 184 4.74 -8.59 -2.69
N PHE A 185 5.92 -8.40 -3.28
CA PHE A 185 6.08 -8.67 -4.70
C PHE A 185 6.28 -10.19 -4.91
N PRO A 186 5.93 -10.73 -6.09
CA PRO A 186 6.07 -12.16 -6.35
C PRO A 186 7.55 -12.55 -6.48
N VAL A 187 7.89 -13.80 -6.14
CA VAL A 187 9.26 -14.35 -6.24
C VAL A 187 9.83 -14.22 -7.65
N GLU A 188 8.99 -14.23 -8.68
CA GLU A 188 9.38 -14.05 -10.08
C GLU A 188 10.15 -12.74 -10.34
N LEU A 189 9.81 -11.64 -9.64
CA LEU A 189 10.49 -10.36 -9.80
C LEU A 189 11.98 -10.45 -9.39
N PRO A 190 12.30 -10.80 -8.15
CA PRO A 190 13.71 -10.95 -7.75
C PRO A 190 14.40 -12.11 -8.47
N ARG A 191 13.72 -13.19 -8.81
CA ARG A 191 14.29 -14.30 -9.58
C ARG A 191 14.88 -13.82 -10.91
N ARG A 192 14.16 -13.00 -11.67
CA ARG A 192 14.68 -12.42 -12.92
C ARG A 192 15.89 -11.54 -12.67
N LEU A 193 15.80 -10.59 -11.73
CA LEU A 193 16.88 -9.66 -11.43
C LEU A 193 18.14 -10.36 -10.94
N ILE A 194 18.00 -11.39 -10.11
CA ILE A 194 19.12 -12.20 -9.60
C ILE A 194 19.80 -12.94 -10.77
N ARG A 195 19.04 -13.57 -11.64
CA ARG A 195 19.63 -14.24 -12.83
C ARG A 195 20.22 -13.28 -13.83
N MET A 196 19.67 -12.07 -13.97
CA MET A 196 20.19 -11.04 -14.89
C MET A 196 21.51 -10.45 -14.43
N PHE A 197 21.77 -10.37 -13.12
CA PHE A 197 22.81 -9.51 -12.59
C PHE A 197 23.78 -10.17 -11.60
N THR A 198 23.62 -11.48 -11.32
CA THR A 198 24.50 -12.21 -10.38
C THR A 198 24.91 -13.59 -10.89
N PHE A 199 25.97 -14.13 -10.27
CA PHE A 199 26.43 -15.51 -10.43
C PHE A 199 26.11 -16.36 -9.19
N PRO A 200 26.00 -17.71 -9.29
CA PRO A 200 25.84 -18.58 -8.13
C PRO A 200 26.93 -18.35 -7.09
N GLY A 201 26.56 -18.36 -5.81
CA GLY A 201 27.43 -18.06 -4.67
C GLY A 201 27.62 -16.58 -4.37
N GLU A 202 27.08 -15.66 -5.18
CA GLU A 202 27.12 -14.24 -4.91
C GLU A 202 26.03 -13.81 -3.92
N ARG A 203 26.24 -12.69 -3.22
CA ARG A 203 25.36 -12.19 -2.17
C ARG A 203 24.34 -11.19 -2.70
N VAL A 204 23.05 -11.43 -2.37
CA VAL A 204 21.89 -10.59 -2.69
C VAL A 204 21.33 -9.98 -1.41
N LEU A 205 21.08 -8.68 -1.41
CA LEU A 205 20.54 -7.92 -0.27
C LEU A 205 19.13 -7.40 -0.55
N ASP A 206 18.25 -7.52 0.45
CA ASP A 206 16.96 -6.82 0.50
C ASP A 206 16.84 -6.05 1.82
N PRO A 207 16.99 -4.71 1.83
CA PRO A 207 16.85 -3.89 3.04
C PRO A 207 15.43 -3.74 3.56
N PHE A 208 14.42 -4.28 2.85
CA PHE A 208 13.01 -4.29 3.25
C PHE A 208 12.41 -5.67 2.96
N VAL A 209 12.95 -6.70 3.60
CA VAL A 209 12.74 -8.11 3.23
C VAL A 209 11.28 -8.57 3.27
N GLY A 210 10.47 -8.02 4.17
CA GLY A 210 9.06 -8.34 4.32
C GLY A 210 8.82 -9.85 4.36
N SER A 211 8.04 -10.37 3.42
CA SER A 211 7.74 -11.81 3.35
C SER A 211 8.89 -12.68 2.83
N GLY A 212 10.07 -12.12 2.52
CA GLY A 212 11.24 -12.86 2.10
C GLY A 212 11.29 -13.30 0.63
N SER A 213 10.53 -12.67 -0.28
CA SER A 213 10.52 -13.06 -1.69
C SER A 213 11.90 -13.01 -2.34
N THR A 214 12.73 -12.04 -1.96
CA THR A 214 14.12 -11.91 -2.44
C THR A 214 15.00 -13.04 -1.90
N LEU A 215 14.86 -13.40 -0.62
CA LEU A 215 15.63 -14.48 0.00
C LEU A 215 15.28 -15.85 -0.57
N VAL A 216 13.98 -16.09 -0.80
CA VAL A 216 13.51 -17.31 -1.46
C VAL A 216 14.11 -17.43 -2.86
N ALA A 217 14.05 -16.37 -3.67
CA ALA A 217 14.63 -16.38 -5.01
C ALA A 217 16.16 -16.55 -4.99
N ALA A 218 16.85 -15.95 -4.01
CA ALA A 218 18.28 -16.13 -3.84
C ALA A 218 18.64 -17.59 -3.53
N ALA A 219 17.94 -18.21 -2.58
CA ALA A 219 18.14 -19.61 -2.20
C ALA A 219 17.84 -20.58 -3.38
N GLU A 220 16.73 -20.39 -4.11
CA GLU A 220 16.38 -21.17 -5.29
C GLU A 220 17.44 -21.16 -6.40
N LEU A 221 18.27 -20.13 -6.41
CA LEU A 221 19.26 -19.87 -7.44
C LEU A 221 20.71 -20.03 -6.96
N ASP A 222 20.95 -20.64 -5.79
CA ASP A 222 22.25 -20.83 -5.18
C ASP A 222 23.00 -19.50 -4.91
N ARG A 223 22.29 -18.47 -4.48
CA ARG A 223 22.84 -17.19 -4.02
C ARG A 223 22.67 -17.07 -2.52
N GLU A 224 23.63 -16.37 -1.87
CA GLU A 224 23.49 -15.99 -0.48
C GLU A 224 22.48 -14.81 -0.36
N GLY A 225 21.42 -14.99 0.43
CA GLY A 225 20.42 -13.95 0.68
C GLY A 225 20.65 -13.26 2.02
N VAL A 226 20.64 -11.93 2.04
CA VAL A 226 20.65 -11.11 3.26
C VAL A 226 19.43 -10.20 3.25
N GLY A 227 18.70 -10.14 4.38
CA GLY A 227 17.50 -9.32 4.50
C GLY A 227 17.48 -8.52 5.80
N PHE A 228 16.89 -7.33 5.75
CA PHE A 228 16.60 -6.51 6.92
C PHE A 228 15.12 -6.21 6.97
N ASP A 229 14.55 -6.19 8.16
CA ASP A 229 13.20 -5.71 8.41
C ASP A 229 13.10 -5.06 9.78
N LEU A 230 12.17 -4.14 9.93
CA LEU A 230 11.84 -3.52 11.21
C LEU A 230 10.94 -4.44 12.05
N ASP A 231 10.16 -5.29 11.39
CA ASP A 231 9.16 -6.16 12.00
C ASP A 231 9.73 -7.56 12.25
N ALA A 232 9.97 -7.90 13.53
CA ALA A 232 10.44 -9.23 13.90
C ALA A 232 9.43 -10.35 13.56
N ASP A 233 8.14 -10.02 13.41
CA ASP A 233 7.10 -10.99 13.08
C ASP A 233 7.20 -11.50 11.61
N VAL A 234 8.10 -10.93 10.80
CA VAL A 234 8.39 -11.46 9.45
C VAL A 234 9.26 -12.72 9.49
N GLU A 235 10.06 -12.94 10.55
CA GLU A 235 10.94 -14.10 10.67
C GLU A 235 10.24 -15.45 10.49
N PRO A 236 9.15 -15.76 11.22
CA PRO A 236 8.44 -17.03 11.03
C PRO A 236 7.93 -17.23 9.60
N VAL A 237 7.50 -16.14 8.93
CA VAL A 237 7.03 -16.18 7.54
C VAL A 237 8.18 -16.49 6.58
N VAL A 238 9.32 -15.82 6.76
CA VAL A 238 10.53 -16.06 5.94
C VAL A 238 11.02 -17.49 6.14
N ARG A 239 11.10 -17.93 7.40
CA ARG A 239 11.54 -19.29 7.76
C ARG A 239 10.65 -20.36 7.11
N MET A 240 9.34 -20.24 7.23
CA MET A 240 8.38 -21.15 6.60
C MET A 240 8.56 -21.20 5.08
N ARG A 241 8.74 -20.06 4.43
CA ARG A 241 8.92 -19.99 2.97
C ARG A 241 10.25 -20.54 2.49
N LEU A 242 11.31 -20.43 3.27
CA LEU A 242 12.61 -21.02 2.96
C LEU A 242 12.65 -22.54 3.20
N GLN A 243 11.86 -23.06 4.15
CA GLN A 243 11.77 -24.49 4.45
C GLN A 243 10.89 -25.25 3.45
N GLY A 244 10.02 -24.54 2.69
CA GLY A 244 9.05 -25.17 1.76
C GLY A 244 7.93 -25.90 2.49
N ASP A 245 6.87 -26.27 1.76
CA ASP A 245 5.71 -27.05 2.28
C ASP A 245 6.00 -28.55 2.40
N GLY A 246 7.25 -28.95 2.53
CA GLY A 246 7.66 -30.35 2.79
C GLY A 246 7.65 -31.28 1.58
N GLU A 247 7.13 -30.86 0.41
CA GLU A 247 7.00 -31.77 -0.75
C GLU A 247 7.79 -31.40 -2.02
N SER A 248 8.42 -30.22 -2.12
CA SER A 248 8.93 -29.88 -3.46
C SER A 248 10.19 -29.04 -3.63
N LEU A 249 11.02 -28.78 -2.61
CA LEU A 249 12.35 -28.20 -2.89
C LEU A 249 13.40 -28.79 -1.94
N PRO A 250 14.55 -29.24 -2.43
CA PRO A 250 15.64 -29.76 -1.61
C PRO A 250 16.44 -28.60 -1.01
N PHE A 251 15.84 -27.80 -0.13
CA PHE A 251 16.58 -26.81 0.67
C PHE A 251 17.25 -27.42 1.91
N ASP A 252 17.67 -28.64 1.81
CA ASP A 252 18.41 -29.37 2.85
C ASP A 252 19.77 -28.70 3.23
N ARG A 253 20.06 -27.55 2.60
CA ARG A 253 21.31 -26.78 2.78
C ARG A 253 21.08 -25.30 3.11
N THR A 254 19.85 -24.83 3.28
CA THR A 254 19.64 -23.41 3.57
C THR A 254 19.59 -23.19 5.06
N GLU A 255 20.66 -22.65 5.62
CA GLU A 255 20.71 -22.19 7.01
C GLU A 255 20.17 -20.75 7.06
N LEU A 256 19.15 -20.51 7.90
CA LEU A 256 18.65 -19.18 8.22
C LEU A 256 19.23 -18.73 9.55
N VAL A 257 20.15 -17.76 9.50
CA VAL A 257 20.69 -17.09 10.70
C VAL A 257 19.95 -15.78 10.90
N VAL A 258 19.35 -15.59 12.08
CA VAL A 258 18.58 -14.39 12.43
C VAL A 258 19.28 -13.64 13.53
N HIS A 259 19.51 -12.34 13.32
CA HIS A 259 20.04 -11.43 14.31
C HIS A 259 18.98 -10.42 14.71
N HIS A 260 18.53 -10.45 15.96
CA HIS A 260 17.65 -9.44 16.52
C HIS A 260 18.50 -8.28 17.02
N ARG A 261 18.11 -7.05 16.67
CA ARG A 261 18.67 -5.83 17.26
C ARG A 261 17.67 -5.28 18.26
N ASP A 262 18.17 -4.86 19.41
CA ASP A 262 17.38 -3.96 20.27
C ASP A 262 17.13 -2.68 19.48
N ALA A 263 15.86 -2.25 19.42
CA ALA A 263 15.51 -1.00 18.79
C ALA A 263 16.28 0.12 19.51
N ALA A 264 17.37 0.58 18.91
CA ALA A 264 18.02 1.79 19.37
C ALA A 264 16.95 2.88 19.30
N ALA A 265 16.62 3.47 20.43
CA ALA A 265 15.71 4.59 20.50
C ALA A 265 16.24 5.64 19.51
N ARG A 266 15.58 5.77 18.35
CA ARG A 266 15.78 6.91 17.48
C ARG A 266 15.25 8.10 18.26
N SER A 267 16.17 8.87 18.83
CA SER A 267 15.84 10.16 19.42
C SER A 267 15.18 11.02 18.36
N ASP A 268 13.95 11.42 18.64
CA ASP A 268 13.31 12.64 18.16
C ASP A 268 13.34 12.91 16.64
N VAL A 269 12.68 12.07 15.87
CA VAL A 269 11.98 12.60 14.71
C VAL A 269 10.72 13.25 15.29
N ALA A 270 10.74 14.57 15.43
CA ALA A 270 9.57 15.34 15.80
C ALA A 270 8.41 14.84 14.94
N GLU A 271 7.31 14.45 15.60
CA GLU A 271 6.04 14.20 14.94
C GLU A 271 5.67 15.46 14.19
N GLN A 272 6.04 15.54 12.92
CA GLN A 272 5.54 16.62 12.07
C GLN A 272 4.12 16.24 11.67
N PRO A 273 3.17 17.15 11.91
CA PRO A 273 1.78 16.88 11.63
C PRO A 273 1.63 16.52 10.15
N PHE A 274 1.01 15.40 9.91
CA PHE A 274 0.53 14.90 8.65
C PHE A 274 -0.05 16.05 7.81
N PHE A 275 0.70 16.57 6.83
CA PHE A 275 0.28 17.60 5.87
C PHE A 275 -0.45 18.83 6.44
N GLY A 276 0.13 19.47 7.42
CA GLY A 276 -0.41 20.72 7.91
C GLY A 276 0.34 21.90 7.39
N SER A 277 0.44 22.26 6.19
CA SER A 277 0.79 23.64 5.85
C SER A 277 0.83 23.99 4.36
N VAL A 278 -0.05 23.41 3.56
CA VAL A 278 -0.32 24.08 2.29
C VAL A 278 -1.80 24.43 2.25
N VAL A 279 -2.07 25.71 2.52
CA VAL A 279 -3.34 26.41 2.55
C VAL A 279 -4.06 26.31 3.90
N GLY A 280 -4.01 27.41 4.66
CA GLY A 280 -4.69 27.61 5.93
C GLY A 280 -6.14 27.14 5.96
N ARG A 281 -6.34 25.98 6.50
CA ARG A 281 -7.58 25.53 7.11
C ARG A 281 -7.19 25.00 8.47
N GLU A 282 -7.75 25.64 9.47
CA GLU A 282 -7.70 25.23 10.87
C GLU A 282 -7.91 23.73 10.99
N ASP A 283 -6.99 23.11 11.72
CA ASP A 283 -6.98 21.69 12.06
C ASP A 283 -8.22 21.37 12.90
N ARG A 284 -9.30 20.94 12.25
CA ARG A 284 -10.39 20.25 12.94
C ARG A 284 -9.97 18.80 13.04
N GLY A 285 -9.48 18.43 14.23
CA GLY A 285 -9.01 17.12 14.62
C GLY A 285 -9.79 15.99 13.95
N ARG A 286 -9.18 15.31 12.99
CA ARG A 286 -9.73 14.10 12.39
C ARG A 286 -9.43 12.94 13.30
N GLN A 287 -10.33 12.71 14.25
CA GLN A 287 -10.48 11.36 14.79
C GLN A 287 -10.71 10.42 13.61
N ARG A 288 -9.89 9.38 13.47
CA ARG A 288 -10.19 8.24 12.57
C ARG A 288 -11.58 7.75 12.96
N HIS A 289 -12.53 7.87 12.06
CA HIS A 289 -13.84 7.27 12.23
C HIS A 289 -13.67 5.75 12.26
N GLN A 290 -13.49 5.19 13.44
CA GLN A 290 -13.59 3.75 13.66
C GLN A 290 -15.06 3.37 13.49
N GLY A 291 -15.47 3.10 12.25
CA GLY A 291 -16.80 2.61 11.96
C GLY A 291 -17.01 1.22 12.56
N VAL A 292 -18.14 1.02 13.23
CA VAL A 292 -18.54 -0.31 13.69
C VAL A 292 -19.19 -1.04 12.51
N ARG A 293 -18.65 -2.19 12.15
CA ARG A 293 -19.22 -3.05 11.12
C ARG A 293 -20.41 -3.81 11.67
N ASP A 294 -21.56 -3.75 10.97
CA ASP A 294 -22.77 -4.43 11.38
C ASP A 294 -23.59 -4.90 10.16
N ARG A 295 -24.75 -5.51 10.39
CA ARG A 295 -25.71 -5.94 9.38
C ARG A 295 -27.11 -5.54 9.80
N LEU A 296 -27.99 -5.38 8.81
CA LEU A 296 -29.41 -5.13 9.07
C LEU A 296 -30.05 -6.33 9.77
N GLU A 297 -30.84 -6.07 10.81
CA GLU A 297 -31.80 -6.99 11.41
C GLU A 297 -33.20 -6.69 10.88
N ARG A 298 -33.64 -5.44 11.00
CA ARG A 298 -34.92 -4.96 10.48
C ARG A 298 -34.92 -3.44 10.27
N ILE A 299 -35.84 -2.96 9.44
CA ILE A 299 -36.16 -1.54 9.28
C ILE A 299 -37.12 -1.14 10.42
N LEU A 300 -36.85 0.00 11.07
CA LEU A 300 -37.68 0.58 12.12
C LEU A 300 -38.55 1.73 11.62
N GLY A 301 -38.14 2.35 10.50
CA GLY A 301 -38.82 3.46 9.89
C GLY A 301 -38.06 4.03 8.69
N PRO A 302 -38.56 5.10 8.06
CA PRO A 302 -38.01 5.65 6.81
C PRO A 302 -36.51 6.01 6.86
N HIS A 303 -35.96 6.30 8.04
CA HIS A 303 -34.57 6.68 8.25
C HIS A 303 -33.96 6.02 9.51
N SER A 304 -34.57 4.93 9.99
CA SER A 304 -34.13 4.23 11.20
C SER A 304 -34.09 2.72 10.98
N ILE A 305 -33.06 2.07 11.53
CA ILE A 305 -32.80 0.64 11.35
C ILE A 305 -32.42 -0.01 12.70
N ARG A 306 -32.72 -1.31 12.84
CA ARG A 306 -32.12 -2.16 13.89
C ARG A 306 -31.03 -3.03 13.29
N THR A 307 -29.91 -3.06 13.94
CA THR A 307 -28.77 -3.87 13.52
C THR A 307 -28.75 -5.21 14.24
N ARG A 308 -28.08 -6.22 13.65
CA ARG A 308 -27.90 -7.53 14.30
C ARG A 308 -27.05 -7.47 15.57
N GLY A 309 -26.27 -6.41 15.74
CA GLY A 309 -25.58 -6.10 17.00
C GLY A 309 -26.51 -5.53 18.08
N GLY A 310 -27.84 -5.51 17.85
CA GLY A 310 -28.86 -5.10 18.84
C GLY A 310 -29.00 -3.60 19.02
N ARG A 311 -28.57 -2.77 18.05
CA ARG A 311 -28.63 -1.31 18.10
C ARG A 311 -29.75 -0.75 17.25
N ASP A 312 -30.45 0.24 17.79
CA ASP A 312 -31.34 1.09 17.02
C ASP A 312 -30.55 2.29 16.53
N VAL A 313 -30.53 2.50 15.21
CA VAL A 313 -29.71 3.51 14.56
C VAL A 313 -30.58 4.40 13.70
N THR A 314 -30.56 5.70 13.96
CA THR A 314 -31.16 6.73 13.11
C THR A 314 -30.10 7.32 12.17
N LEU A 315 -30.44 7.48 10.89
CA LEU A 315 -29.54 8.02 9.87
C LEU A 315 -29.26 9.50 10.15
N LEU A 316 -28.07 9.80 10.66
CA LEU A 316 -27.66 11.15 11.07
C LEU A 316 -27.80 12.17 9.91
N GLY A 317 -28.35 13.33 10.23
CA GLY A 317 -28.52 14.44 9.30
C GLY A 317 -29.63 14.24 8.28
N THR A 318 -30.56 13.29 8.50
CA THR A 318 -31.70 13.04 7.63
C THR A 318 -33.01 13.11 8.40
N ARG A 319 -34.09 13.46 7.71
CA ARG A 319 -35.47 13.39 8.21
C ARG A 319 -36.40 12.79 7.17
N PRO A 320 -37.52 12.18 7.60
CA PRO A 320 -38.52 11.62 6.67
C PRO A 320 -39.06 12.69 5.73
N ARG A 321 -39.23 12.33 4.45
CA ARG A 321 -39.99 13.14 3.49
C ARG A 321 -41.45 12.77 3.55
N PRO A 322 -42.38 13.72 3.72
CA PRO A 322 -43.81 13.44 3.73
C PRO A 322 -44.25 12.66 2.47
N GLY A 323 -45.00 11.61 2.66
CA GLY A 323 -45.51 10.75 1.57
C GLY A 323 -44.51 9.77 0.95
N GLN A 324 -43.24 9.74 1.43
CA GLN A 324 -42.20 8.84 0.90
C GLN A 324 -41.76 7.75 1.89
N GLY A 325 -42.44 7.60 3.03
CA GLY A 325 -42.02 6.67 4.08
C GLY A 325 -41.83 5.22 3.59
N ASP A 326 -42.84 4.63 3.01
CA ASP A 326 -42.81 3.25 2.48
C ASP A 326 -41.75 3.07 1.39
N ALA A 327 -41.54 4.09 0.55
CA ALA A 327 -40.55 4.03 -0.51
C ALA A 327 -39.11 4.10 0.07
N ALA A 328 -38.88 4.91 1.10
CA ALA A 328 -37.61 5.00 1.80
C ALA A 328 -37.28 3.68 2.52
N GLU A 329 -38.24 3.06 3.20
CA GLU A 329 -38.07 1.78 3.89
C GLU A 329 -37.72 0.65 2.91
N ARG A 330 -38.48 0.51 1.80
CA ARG A 330 -38.16 -0.46 0.75
C ARG A 330 -36.75 -0.22 0.17
N ARG A 331 -36.37 1.05 0.04
CA ARG A 331 -35.05 1.39 -0.48
C ARG A 331 -33.93 1.08 0.50
N LEU A 332 -34.13 1.32 1.79
CA LEU A 332 -33.21 0.89 2.86
C LEU A 332 -33.03 -0.62 2.85
N GLU A 333 -34.13 -1.38 2.79
CA GLU A 333 -34.09 -2.83 2.70
C GLU A 333 -33.31 -3.29 1.46
N ALA A 334 -33.54 -2.69 0.30
CA ALA A 334 -32.83 -3.01 -0.93
C ALA A 334 -31.32 -2.68 -0.88
N LEU A 335 -30.92 -1.63 -0.15
CA LEU A 335 -29.54 -1.23 -0.01
C LEU A 335 -28.79 -2.06 1.04
N LEU A 336 -29.40 -2.28 2.20
CA LEU A 336 -28.77 -2.87 3.36
C LEU A 336 -28.98 -4.39 3.46
N GLY A 337 -30.17 -4.89 3.22
CA GLY A 337 -30.61 -6.28 3.18
C GLY A 337 -29.64 -7.29 3.79
N THR A 338 -29.00 -8.09 2.93
CA THR A 338 -27.99 -9.08 3.36
C THR A 338 -26.59 -8.51 3.50
N ARG A 339 -26.36 -7.25 3.16
CA ARG A 339 -25.03 -6.61 3.10
C ARG A 339 -24.55 -6.20 4.49
N ALA A 340 -23.24 -6.28 4.68
CA ALA A 340 -22.58 -5.63 5.82
C ALA A 340 -22.33 -4.15 5.50
N PHE A 341 -22.44 -3.30 6.53
CA PHE A 341 -22.21 -1.86 6.44
C PHE A 341 -21.38 -1.36 7.63
N LEU A 342 -20.90 -0.13 7.53
CA LEU A 342 -20.15 0.58 8.57
C LEU A 342 -21.03 1.69 9.14
N LEU A 343 -21.06 1.79 10.46
CA LEU A 343 -21.66 2.91 11.20
C LEU A 343 -20.51 3.83 11.64
N THR A 344 -20.56 5.11 11.22
CA THR A 344 -19.54 6.10 11.54
C THR A 344 -20.19 7.34 12.19
N ASP A 345 -19.39 8.15 12.91
CA ASP A 345 -19.80 9.39 13.56
C ASP A 345 -21.03 9.23 14.46
N ARG A 346 -20.94 8.35 15.45
CA ARG A 346 -21.98 8.13 16.43
C ARG A 346 -21.95 9.25 17.48
N HIS A 347 -22.94 10.13 17.45
CA HIS A 347 -23.17 11.11 18.50
C HIS A 347 -23.96 10.44 19.65
N ARG A 348 -23.33 10.26 20.79
CA ARG A 348 -23.91 9.59 21.97
C ARG A 348 -24.25 10.55 23.10
N ASP A 349 -23.63 11.72 23.18
CA ASP A 349 -23.59 12.52 24.39
C ASP A 349 -24.68 13.60 24.49
N ASP A 350 -25.41 13.90 23.40
CA ASP A 350 -26.36 15.03 23.36
C ASP A 350 -27.83 14.64 23.06
N LEU A 351 -28.19 13.34 23.12
CA LEU A 351 -29.51 12.89 22.69
C LEU A 351 -30.31 12.26 23.82
N PRO A 352 -31.64 12.48 23.87
CA PRO A 352 -32.51 11.81 24.83
C PRO A 352 -32.58 10.31 24.53
N ASP A 353 -32.36 9.52 25.55
CA ASP A 353 -32.48 8.07 25.69
C ASP A 353 -32.54 7.18 24.44
N GLY A 354 -31.47 6.48 24.15
CA GLY A 354 -31.49 5.12 23.58
C GLY A 354 -31.05 4.94 22.13
N ASP A 355 -31.21 5.90 21.23
CA ASP A 355 -30.92 5.71 19.78
C ASP A 355 -29.54 6.22 19.39
N ASP A 356 -28.75 5.37 18.73
CA ASP A 356 -27.49 5.79 18.11
C ASP A 356 -27.79 6.56 16.81
N HIS A 357 -27.31 7.80 16.68
CA HIS A 357 -27.31 8.53 15.39
C HIS A 357 -26.01 8.26 14.65
N ALA A 358 -26.08 7.77 13.43
CA ALA A 358 -24.89 7.41 12.67
C ALA A 358 -25.03 7.65 11.17
N TYR A 359 -23.88 7.78 10.50
CA TYR A 359 -23.78 7.63 9.08
C TYR A 359 -23.63 6.16 8.69
N VAL A 360 -24.36 5.74 7.68
CA VAL A 360 -24.35 4.37 7.18
C VAL A 360 -23.61 4.31 5.84
N HIS A 361 -22.55 3.52 5.78
CA HIS A 361 -21.75 3.29 4.58
C HIS A 361 -21.73 1.81 4.23
N LEU A 362 -22.10 1.46 3.01
CA LEU A 362 -21.84 0.11 2.51
C LEU A 362 -20.32 -0.12 2.32
N LEU A 363 -19.90 -1.36 2.31
CA LEU A 363 -18.48 -1.71 2.11
C LEU A 363 -17.96 -1.33 0.72
N ASP A 364 -18.86 -1.14 -0.26
CA ASP A 364 -18.56 -0.60 -1.60
C ASP A 364 -18.44 0.95 -1.61
N ARG A 365 -18.43 1.58 -0.43
CA ARG A 365 -18.37 3.03 -0.20
C ARG A 365 -19.64 3.80 -0.55
N THR A 366 -20.75 3.14 -0.79
CA THR A 366 -22.04 3.83 -0.94
C THR A 366 -22.42 4.51 0.37
N PHE A 367 -22.56 5.84 0.35
CA PHE A 367 -23.02 6.63 1.49
C PHE A 367 -24.56 6.64 1.48
N VAL A 368 -25.18 5.83 2.32
CA VAL A 368 -26.62 5.56 2.32
C VAL A 368 -27.45 6.80 2.61
N ASN A 369 -27.08 7.59 3.65
CA ASN A 369 -27.74 8.83 4.01
C ASN A 369 -27.85 9.80 2.81
N SER A 370 -26.73 10.11 2.18
CA SER A 370 -26.60 10.98 1.02
C SER A 370 -27.39 10.43 -0.19
N ARG A 371 -27.38 9.13 -0.39
CA ARG A 371 -28.06 8.49 -1.51
C ARG A 371 -29.58 8.62 -1.41
N LEU A 372 -30.15 8.39 -0.24
CA LEU A 372 -31.59 8.52 -0.02
C LEU A 372 -32.09 9.96 -0.17
N ILE A 373 -31.28 10.97 0.20
CA ILE A 373 -31.59 12.37 -0.04
C ILE A 373 -31.60 12.66 -1.55
N ARG A 374 -30.58 12.26 -2.29
CA ARG A 374 -30.52 12.47 -3.75
C ARG A 374 -31.62 11.76 -4.53
N GLU A 375 -32.07 10.62 -4.05
CA GLU A 375 -33.19 9.89 -4.63
C GLU A 375 -34.57 10.50 -4.24
N GLY A 376 -34.56 11.59 -3.45
CA GLY A 376 -35.78 12.28 -3.02
C GLY A 376 -36.63 11.52 -2.01
N LEU A 377 -36.05 10.52 -1.33
CA LEU A 377 -36.74 9.67 -0.36
C LEU A 377 -36.66 10.23 1.07
N LEU A 378 -35.58 10.93 1.38
CA LEU A 378 -35.38 11.65 2.64
C LEU A 378 -35.10 13.12 2.37
N LEU A 379 -35.22 13.95 3.41
CA LEU A 379 -34.82 15.34 3.43
C LEU A 379 -33.54 15.51 4.27
N ALA A 380 -32.75 16.53 3.98
CA ALA A 380 -31.69 16.96 4.87
C ALA A 380 -32.28 17.57 6.16
N ASP A 381 -31.73 17.19 7.31
CA ASP A 381 -32.14 17.79 8.57
C ASP A 381 -31.49 19.18 8.73
N ARG A 382 -32.32 20.24 8.76
CA ARG A 382 -31.89 21.64 8.81
C ARG A 382 -31.69 22.13 10.24
N ASP A 383 -32.44 21.59 11.17
CA ASP A 383 -32.59 22.12 12.53
C ASP A 383 -32.02 21.21 13.61
N GLY A 384 -31.61 19.99 13.22
CA GLY A 384 -31.04 18.97 14.12
C GLY A 384 -29.59 19.21 14.50
N VAL A 385 -28.96 18.18 15.04
CA VAL A 385 -27.56 18.19 15.50
C VAL A 385 -26.63 18.66 14.39
N ASP A 386 -25.70 19.58 14.70
CA ASP A 386 -24.70 20.00 13.72
C ASP A 386 -23.77 18.87 13.36
N HIS A 387 -23.53 18.66 12.07
CA HIS A 387 -22.76 17.53 11.57
C HIS A 387 -21.96 17.87 10.31
N PRO A 388 -20.79 17.21 10.05
CA PRO A 388 -19.86 17.57 8.98
C PRO A 388 -20.45 17.55 7.56
N HIS A 389 -21.52 16.79 7.33
CA HIS A 389 -22.12 16.63 6.01
C HIS A 389 -23.37 17.52 5.78
N ARG A 390 -23.77 18.39 6.73
CA ARG A 390 -24.97 19.23 6.60
C ARG A 390 -24.99 20.04 5.31
N ALA A 391 -23.93 20.77 5.01
CA ALA A 391 -23.85 21.57 3.78
C ALA A 391 -23.92 20.75 2.49
N LYS A 392 -23.44 19.50 2.53
CA LYS A 392 -23.54 18.56 1.41
C LYS A 392 -24.98 18.08 1.23
N PHE A 393 -25.65 17.65 2.31
CA PHE A 393 -27.00 17.14 2.29
C PHE A 393 -28.01 18.17 1.80
N LEU A 394 -27.86 19.43 2.25
CA LEU A 394 -28.69 20.56 1.78
C LEU A 394 -28.55 20.83 0.28
N ARG A 395 -27.38 20.60 -0.31
CA ARG A 395 -27.18 20.71 -1.77
C ARG A 395 -27.71 19.51 -2.55
N GLU A 396 -27.82 18.36 -1.92
CA GLU A 396 -28.30 17.13 -2.54
C GLU A 396 -29.82 16.97 -2.47
N GLU A 397 -30.50 17.80 -1.65
CA GLU A 397 -31.97 17.82 -1.50
C GLU A 397 -32.68 18.47 -2.70
N THR A 398 -31.98 19.29 -3.50
CA THR A 398 -32.52 19.95 -4.69
C THR A 398 -32.55 19.04 -5.89
#